data_23b6e9fd8d4604669870f69cf582e3c5
#
_entry.id   23b6e9fd8d4604669870f69cf582e3c5
#
_cell.length_a   1.000
_cell.length_b   1.000
_cell.length_c   1.000
_cell.angle_alpha   90.00
_cell.angle_beta   90.00
_cell.angle_gamma   90.00
#
_symmetry.space_group_name_H-M   'P 1'
#
loop_
_entity.id
_entity.type
_entity.pdbx_description
1 polymer ?
#
loop_
_entity_poly.entity_id
_entity_poly.type
_entity_poly.pdbx_seq_one_letter_code
_entity_poly.pdbx_strand_id
1 'polypeptide(L)'
;SSWLFSLLLPWASTLSAMRLRSLICLRHSATMAHVPSKTLNEDFDTSLFEEPFIVFEIDAIKDDPELFPIVTLIIMDVFIQKMRLKKNRKALIIEEAWKAIASPMMAGYILYLYKTVRKFWGMAMVVTQELEDIISNPVVKNSIISNSDIICLLDQSKFIDKYQEIANLLSLTEVNQKQIFTINQLPNKENRNRFNEVFIKRGNYGNVFGVEVSLHEYFTFTTERIEKDAVGYYHIIYGSFQTGLDNFIIDLKSSKLKNMDWVLQVNKVLGYHSDDGSLKDILNIIGEQPLYKYILDKYKWITNR
;
A
#
# COMPACT_ATOMS: atom_id res chain seq x y z
N SER A 1 3.51 -6.33 2.09
CA SER A 1 2.06 -6.01 2.23
C SER A 1 1.58 -4.86 1.34
N SER A 2 2.48 -4.07 0.74
CA SER A 2 2.13 -2.88 -0.08
C SER A 2 1.62 -3.18 -1.50
N TRP A 3 1.56 -4.43 -1.93
CA TRP A 3 1.27 -4.82 -3.32
C TRP A 3 -0.22 -4.89 -3.67
N LEU A 4 -1.12 -4.89 -2.70
CA LEU A 4 -2.56 -4.86 -2.98
C LEU A 4 -3.06 -3.51 -3.49
N PHE A 5 -2.31 -2.43 -3.23
CA PHE A 5 -2.62 -1.10 -3.77
C PHE A 5 -2.52 -1.03 -5.30
N SER A 6 -1.62 -1.81 -5.91
CA SER A 6 -1.47 -1.80 -7.38
C SER A 6 -2.61 -2.48 -8.15
N LEU A 7 -3.40 -3.33 -7.51
CA LEU A 7 -4.56 -3.97 -8.15
C LEU A 7 -5.79 -3.06 -8.28
N LEU A 8 -5.82 -1.96 -7.53
CA LEU A 8 -6.94 -1.01 -7.54
C LEU A 8 -6.68 0.25 -8.38
N LEU A 9 -5.47 0.42 -8.89
CA LEU A 9 -4.98 1.63 -9.54
C LEU A 9 -5.29 1.86 -11.02
N PRO A 10 -5.85 0.94 -11.84
CA PRO A 10 -6.28 1.32 -13.18
C PRO A 10 -7.34 2.44 -13.20
N TRP A 11 -7.91 2.76 -12.03
CA TRP A 11 -8.91 3.83 -11.87
C TRP A 11 -8.36 5.12 -11.28
N ALA A 12 -7.14 5.11 -10.74
CA ALA A 12 -6.50 6.28 -10.15
C ALA A 12 -5.59 7.05 -11.14
N SER A 13 -5.26 6.46 -12.27
CA SER A 13 -4.36 7.08 -13.27
C SER A 13 -4.96 8.27 -14.05
N THR A 14 -6.24 8.59 -13.85
CA THR A 14 -6.88 9.79 -14.45
C THR A 14 -7.06 10.94 -13.48
N LEU A 15 -6.69 10.78 -12.22
CA LEU A 15 -6.69 11.89 -11.26
C LEU A 15 -5.27 12.43 -11.14
N SER A 16 -4.99 13.44 -12.02
CA SER A 16 -3.82 14.29 -11.95
C SER A 16 -3.43 14.63 -10.51
N ALA A 17 -2.14 14.69 -10.29
CA ALA A 17 -1.41 15.07 -9.08
C ALA A 17 -1.79 16.47 -8.50
N MET A 18 -3.07 16.76 -8.32
CA MET A 18 -3.55 17.97 -7.70
C MET A 18 -4.28 17.67 -6.41
N ARG A 19 -3.61 18.05 -5.32
CA ARG A 19 -4.08 18.15 -3.94
C ARG A 19 -4.02 16.88 -3.08
N LEU A 20 -2.81 16.43 -2.84
CA LEU A 20 -2.43 15.83 -1.55
C LEU A 20 -2.49 16.94 -0.46
N ARG A 21 -3.68 17.36 -0.07
CA ARG A 21 -3.86 18.32 1.02
C ARG A 21 -5.03 17.93 1.89
N SER A 22 -5.00 16.73 2.42
CA SER A 22 -5.74 16.37 3.63
C SER A 22 -5.14 15.06 4.15
N LEU A 23 -3.82 15.04 4.32
CA LEU A 23 -3.23 14.15 5.29
C LEU A 23 -3.62 14.77 6.64
N ILE A 24 -4.61 14.23 7.31
CA ILE A 24 -4.70 14.39 8.77
C ILE A 24 -3.57 13.53 9.32
N CYS A 25 -2.37 14.10 9.23
CA CYS A 25 -1.21 13.61 9.94
C CYS A 25 -1.43 14.02 11.39
N LEU A 26 -2.01 13.14 12.20
CA LEU A 26 -1.91 13.22 13.65
C LEU A 26 -0.45 12.97 14.05
N ARG A 27 0.44 13.83 13.53
CA ARG A 27 1.79 13.98 14.02
C ARG A 27 1.75 15.06 15.06
N HIS A 28 1.70 14.74 16.33
CA HIS A 28 2.63 15.33 17.30
C HIS A 28 2.37 14.97 18.74
N SER A 29 3.49 14.64 19.30
CA SER A 29 3.92 15.05 20.64
C SER A 29 3.37 14.24 21.79
N ALA A 30 4.23 13.37 22.24
CA ALA A 30 4.27 12.84 23.58
C ALA A 30 4.38 13.98 24.62
N THR A 31 3.27 14.57 24.97
CA THR A 31 3.06 15.18 26.29
C THR A 31 1.61 14.97 26.67
N MET A 32 1.44 14.07 27.50
CA MET A 32 0.34 13.49 28.22
C MET A 32 -0.70 14.47 28.75
N ALA A 33 -1.94 14.03 28.71
CA ALA A 33 -3.09 14.40 29.54
C ALA A 33 -4.16 15.33 28.97
N HIS A 34 -4.04 15.92 27.76
CA HIS A 34 -5.09 16.83 27.25
C HIS A 34 -5.44 16.65 25.76
N VAL A 35 -5.10 15.52 25.16
CA VAL A 35 -5.27 15.29 23.72
C VAL A 35 -6.71 15.04 23.25
N PRO A 36 -7.62 14.40 24.02
CA PRO A 36 -8.96 14.11 23.50
C PRO A 36 -9.79 15.34 23.14
N SER A 37 -9.65 16.44 23.91
CA SER A 37 -10.48 17.62 23.71
C SER A 37 -10.09 18.47 22.50
N LYS A 38 -8.80 18.53 22.14
CA LYS A 38 -8.35 19.29 20.97
C LYS A 38 -8.55 18.55 19.66
N THR A 39 -8.48 17.22 19.66
CA THR A 39 -8.63 16.41 18.44
C THR A 39 -10.08 16.22 18.03
N LEU A 40 -11.02 16.34 18.97
CA LEU A 40 -12.45 16.09 18.77
C LEU A 40 -13.31 17.36 18.81
N ASN A 41 -12.74 18.53 19.15
CA ASN A 41 -13.45 19.79 19.33
C ASN A 41 -13.33 20.78 18.17
N GLU A 42 -12.76 20.39 17.03
CA GLU A 42 -12.82 21.23 15.84
C GLU A 42 -14.21 21.12 15.20
N ASP A 43 -14.71 22.26 14.73
CA ASP A 43 -15.97 22.33 13.99
C ASP A 43 -15.97 21.33 12.84
N PHE A 44 -17.12 20.70 12.61
CA PHE A 44 -17.33 19.66 11.63
C PHE A 44 -16.72 20.02 10.26
N ASP A 45 -15.68 19.32 9.84
CA ASP A 45 -15.05 19.52 8.54
C ASP A 45 -15.92 18.91 7.43
N THR A 46 -16.72 19.76 6.79
CA THR A 46 -17.55 19.39 5.65
C THR A 46 -16.72 18.91 4.46
N SER A 47 -15.42 19.18 4.42
CA SER A 47 -14.52 18.76 3.33
C SER A 47 -14.38 17.25 3.25
N LEU A 48 -14.36 16.53 4.38
CA LEU A 48 -14.27 15.07 4.38
C LEU A 48 -15.42 14.39 3.62
N PHE A 49 -16.61 15.01 3.65
CA PHE A 49 -17.76 14.45 2.96
C PHE A 49 -17.67 14.60 1.44
N GLU A 50 -17.06 15.67 0.95
CA GLU A 50 -16.92 15.96 -0.48
C GLU A 50 -15.68 15.33 -1.11
N GLU A 51 -14.63 15.05 -0.31
CA GLU A 51 -13.38 14.48 -0.82
C GLU A 51 -13.59 13.08 -1.41
N PRO A 52 -13.18 12.86 -2.66
CA PRO A 52 -13.37 11.57 -3.32
C PRO A 52 -12.40 10.49 -2.85
N PHE A 53 -11.23 10.89 -2.32
CA PHE A 53 -10.20 9.98 -1.84
C PHE A 53 -9.68 10.46 -0.49
N ILE A 54 -9.81 9.60 0.53
CA ILE A 54 -9.40 9.88 1.90
C ILE A 54 -8.54 8.73 2.40
N VAL A 55 -7.43 9.04 3.03
CA VAL A 55 -6.59 8.09 3.75
C VAL A 55 -6.50 8.52 5.21
N PHE A 56 -6.84 7.63 6.11
CA PHE A 56 -6.66 7.81 7.55
C PHE A 56 -5.45 7.00 8.00
N GLU A 57 -4.40 7.70 8.43
CA GLU A 57 -3.24 7.10 9.06
C GLU A 57 -3.47 7.04 10.57
N ILE A 58 -3.65 5.85 11.11
CA ILE A 58 -4.00 5.63 12.52
C ILE A 58 -2.89 4.95 13.32
N ASP A 59 -1.72 4.77 12.75
CA ASP A 59 -0.59 4.09 13.40
C ASP A 59 -0.19 4.75 14.73
N ALA A 60 -0.27 6.08 14.82
CA ALA A 60 0.10 6.81 16.03
C ALA A 60 -0.81 6.55 17.23
N ILE A 61 -2.05 6.08 17.00
CA ILE A 61 -3.06 5.85 18.03
C ILE A 61 -3.45 4.39 18.20
N LYS A 62 -2.87 3.51 17.38
CA LYS A 62 -3.27 2.09 17.31
C LYS A 62 -3.16 1.32 18.63
N ASP A 63 -2.22 1.75 19.48
CA ASP A 63 -1.94 1.13 20.77
C ASP A 63 -2.66 1.84 21.94
N ASP A 64 -3.44 2.90 21.63
CA ASP A 64 -4.24 3.61 22.62
C ASP A 64 -5.64 2.96 22.72
N PRO A 65 -5.97 2.33 23.86
CA PRO A 65 -7.21 1.56 24.01
C PRO A 65 -8.47 2.42 24.03
N GLU A 66 -8.36 3.73 24.24
CA GLU A 66 -9.48 4.67 24.30
C GLU A 66 -9.64 5.41 22.96
N LEU A 67 -8.56 5.95 22.41
CA LEU A 67 -8.60 6.76 21.18
C LEU A 67 -8.82 5.91 19.92
N PHE A 68 -8.19 4.77 19.82
CA PHE A 68 -8.30 3.93 18.63
C PHE A 68 -9.74 3.52 18.29
N PRO A 69 -10.56 3.01 19.24
CA PRO A 69 -11.95 2.70 18.96
C PRO A 69 -12.78 3.92 18.57
N ILE A 70 -12.59 5.08 19.25
CA ILE A 70 -13.35 6.30 18.99
C ILE A 70 -13.06 6.82 17.58
N VAL A 71 -11.79 6.97 17.21
CA VAL A 71 -11.39 7.47 15.89
C VAL A 71 -11.88 6.52 14.80
N THR A 72 -11.76 5.21 15.00
CA THR A 72 -12.23 4.23 14.04
C THR A 72 -13.74 4.28 13.85
N LEU A 73 -14.51 4.53 14.91
CA LEU A 73 -15.95 4.75 14.82
C LEU A 73 -16.31 5.99 14.00
N ILE A 74 -15.61 7.10 14.19
CA ILE A 74 -15.81 8.32 13.42
C ILE A 74 -15.55 8.06 11.94
N ILE A 75 -14.45 7.38 11.61
CA ILE A 75 -14.12 7.00 10.23
C ILE A 75 -15.24 6.15 9.61
N MET A 76 -15.72 5.16 10.35
CA MET A 76 -16.79 4.28 9.88
C MET A 76 -18.12 5.02 9.70
N ASP A 77 -18.44 5.96 10.58
CA ASP A 77 -19.65 6.78 10.46
C ASP A 77 -19.60 7.68 9.22
N VAL A 78 -18.48 8.36 9.00
CA VAL A 78 -18.25 9.14 7.78
C VAL A 78 -18.44 8.30 6.54
N PHE A 79 -17.89 7.08 6.51
CA PHE A 79 -18.08 6.18 5.38
C PHE A 79 -19.55 5.75 5.20
N ILE A 80 -20.24 5.40 6.28
CA ILE A 80 -21.66 5.01 6.24
C ILE A 80 -22.53 6.17 5.75
N GLN A 81 -22.27 7.39 6.19
CA GLN A 81 -22.99 8.57 5.71
C GLN A 81 -22.73 8.82 4.22
N LYS A 82 -21.48 8.79 3.79
CA LYS A 82 -21.13 8.86 2.36
C LYS A 82 -21.82 7.76 1.56
N MET A 83 -21.82 6.54 2.08
CA MET A 83 -22.44 5.40 1.45
C MET A 83 -23.95 5.61 1.23
N ARG A 84 -24.66 6.19 2.19
CA ARG A 84 -26.10 6.44 2.12
C ARG A 84 -26.48 7.64 1.26
N LEU A 85 -25.71 8.72 1.35
CA LEU A 85 -26.08 10.01 0.75
C LEU A 85 -25.53 10.22 -0.65
N LYS A 86 -24.34 9.68 -0.96
CA LYS A 86 -23.74 9.80 -2.30
C LYS A 86 -24.18 8.64 -3.19
N LYS A 87 -24.54 8.92 -4.45
CA LYS A 87 -24.99 7.93 -5.43
C LYS A 87 -23.88 7.26 -6.24
N ASN A 88 -22.64 7.73 -6.11
CA ASN A 88 -21.45 7.18 -6.80
C ASN A 88 -21.01 5.85 -6.18
N ARG A 89 -20.14 5.12 -6.87
CA ARG A 89 -19.47 3.91 -6.31
C ARG A 89 -18.47 4.33 -5.25
N LYS A 90 -18.33 3.52 -4.20
CA LYS A 90 -17.47 3.79 -3.05
C LYS A 90 -16.75 2.52 -2.64
N ALA A 91 -15.51 2.68 -2.15
CA ALA A 91 -14.74 1.60 -1.56
C ALA A 91 -14.23 2.01 -0.18
N LEU A 92 -14.36 1.11 0.77
CA LEU A 92 -13.66 1.17 2.05
C LEU A 92 -12.64 0.05 2.08
N ILE A 93 -11.38 0.40 2.28
CA ILE A 93 -10.27 -0.55 2.42
C ILE A 93 -9.78 -0.44 3.86
N ILE A 94 -9.80 -1.56 4.57
CA ILE A 94 -9.33 -1.66 5.96
C ILE A 94 -8.08 -2.52 5.93
N GLU A 95 -6.94 -1.88 6.08
CA GLU A 95 -5.66 -2.56 6.23
C GLU A 95 -5.40 -2.90 7.70
N GLU A 96 -4.67 -3.99 7.96
CA GLU A 96 -4.46 -4.53 9.32
C GLU A 96 -5.77 -4.69 10.12
N ALA A 97 -6.81 -5.19 9.46
CA ALA A 97 -8.16 -5.25 9.99
C ALA A 97 -8.30 -6.05 11.30
N TRP A 98 -7.35 -6.91 11.63
CA TRP A 98 -7.34 -7.69 12.86
C TRP A 98 -7.42 -6.81 14.12
N LYS A 99 -6.77 -5.63 14.13
CA LYS A 99 -6.83 -4.69 15.24
C LYS A 99 -8.23 -4.13 15.43
N ALA A 100 -8.87 -3.75 14.33
CA ALA A 100 -10.25 -3.27 14.36
C ALA A 100 -11.22 -4.38 14.80
N ILE A 101 -11.00 -5.62 14.34
CA ILE A 101 -11.83 -6.78 14.65
C ILE A 101 -11.72 -7.20 16.12
N ALA A 102 -10.62 -6.94 16.78
CA ALA A 102 -10.44 -7.25 18.19
C ALA A 102 -11.44 -6.49 19.10
N SER A 103 -11.90 -5.31 18.68
CA SER A 103 -12.96 -4.58 19.37
C SER A 103 -14.35 -5.14 19.02
N PRO A 104 -15.17 -5.59 19.99
CA PRO A 104 -16.53 -6.10 19.73
C PRO A 104 -17.42 -5.11 18.99
N MET A 105 -17.28 -3.82 19.30
CA MET A 105 -18.04 -2.76 18.67
C MET A 105 -17.66 -2.61 17.20
N MET A 106 -16.37 -2.61 16.89
CA MET A 106 -15.85 -2.54 15.52
C MET A 106 -16.20 -3.79 14.72
N ALA A 107 -16.12 -4.96 15.33
CA ALA A 107 -16.57 -6.21 14.71
C ALA A 107 -18.05 -6.11 14.27
N GLY A 108 -18.89 -5.50 15.10
CA GLY A 108 -20.29 -5.23 14.77
C GLY A 108 -20.47 -4.30 13.56
N TYR A 109 -19.65 -3.25 13.44
CA TYR A 109 -19.66 -2.33 12.29
C TYR A 109 -19.18 -3.01 11.00
N ILE A 110 -18.10 -3.75 11.07
CA ILE A 110 -17.59 -4.52 9.91
C ILE A 110 -18.64 -5.52 9.44
N LEU A 111 -19.29 -6.21 10.38
CA LEU A 111 -20.42 -7.10 10.09
C LEU A 111 -21.56 -6.37 9.36
N TYR A 112 -21.96 -5.19 9.87
CA TYR A 112 -22.97 -4.37 9.24
C TYR A 112 -22.57 -3.96 7.82
N LEU A 113 -21.34 -3.52 7.62
CA LEU A 113 -20.80 -3.14 6.32
C LEU A 113 -20.89 -4.30 5.32
N TYR A 114 -20.38 -5.46 5.65
CA TYR A 114 -20.38 -6.62 4.76
C TYR A 114 -21.79 -7.08 4.37
N LYS A 115 -22.76 -6.89 5.24
CA LYS A 115 -24.18 -7.21 4.94
C LYS A 115 -24.89 -6.15 4.10
N THR A 116 -24.43 -4.90 4.13
CA THR A 116 -25.22 -3.78 3.60
C THR A 116 -24.55 -2.99 2.49
N VAL A 117 -23.23 -2.93 2.42
CA VAL A 117 -22.45 -2.07 1.53
C VAL A 117 -22.88 -2.18 0.06
N ARG A 118 -23.19 -3.39 -0.40
CA ARG A 118 -23.63 -3.65 -1.77
C ARG A 118 -24.91 -2.91 -2.15
N LYS A 119 -25.85 -2.73 -1.20
CA LYS A 119 -27.12 -2.03 -1.43
C LYS A 119 -26.92 -0.55 -1.77
N PHE A 120 -25.78 0.00 -1.42
CA PHE A 120 -25.44 1.41 -1.58
C PHE A 120 -24.30 1.66 -2.59
N TRP A 121 -24.09 0.71 -3.52
CA TRP A 121 -23.02 0.79 -4.51
C TRP A 121 -21.62 0.90 -3.87
N GLY A 122 -21.48 0.32 -2.70
CA GLY A 122 -20.22 0.27 -1.97
C GLY A 122 -19.52 -1.07 -2.08
N MET A 123 -18.22 -1.05 -1.82
CA MET A 123 -17.35 -2.21 -1.67
C MET A 123 -16.63 -2.09 -0.32
N ALA A 124 -16.57 -3.16 0.44
CA ALA A 124 -15.72 -3.27 1.61
C ALA A 124 -14.62 -4.29 1.33
N MET A 125 -13.39 -3.92 1.62
CA MET A 125 -12.21 -4.77 1.48
C MET A 125 -11.47 -4.80 2.82
N VAL A 126 -11.17 -5.99 3.28
CA VAL A 126 -10.36 -6.25 4.47
C VAL A 126 -9.05 -6.86 4.01
N VAL A 127 -7.95 -6.30 4.47
CA VAL A 127 -6.60 -6.79 4.20
C VAL A 127 -5.99 -7.23 5.51
N THR A 128 -5.44 -8.44 5.55
CA THR A 128 -4.72 -8.98 6.70
C THR A 128 -3.47 -9.73 6.25
N GLN A 129 -2.47 -9.75 7.08
CA GLN A 129 -1.25 -10.52 6.84
C GLN A 129 -1.43 -11.97 7.24
N GLU A 130 -2.24 -12.23 8.26
CA GLU A 130 -2.52 -13.57 8.78
C GLU A 130 -4.03 -13.83 8.75
N LEU A 131 -4.40 -14.93 8.14
CA LEU A 131 -5.81 -15.32 8.09
C LEU A 131 -6.33 -15.75 9.47
N GLU A 132 -5.44 -16.20 10.35
CA GLU A 132 -5.76 -16.58 11.72
C GLU A 132 -6.42 -15.45 12.51
N ASP A 133 -6.07 -14.21 12.22
CA ASP A 133 -6.66 -13.02 12.84
C ASP A 133 -8.16 -12.88 12.55
N ILE A 134 -8.57 -13.25 11.34
CA ILE A 134 -10.00 -13.26 10.97
C ILE A 134 -10.69 -14.51 11.56
N ILE A 135 -9.99 -15.63 11.59
CA ILE A 135 -10.53 -16.92 12.04
C ILE A 135 -10.78 -16.95 13.55
N SER A 136 -9.94 -16.28 14.33
CA SER A 136 -10.02 -16.27 15.79
C SER A 136 -11.30 -15.60 16.33
N ASN A 137 -11.92 -14.70 15.56
CA ASN A 137 -13.18 -14.08 15.94
C ASN A 137 -14.39 -14.75 15.24
N PRO A 138 -15.20 -15.55 15.96
CA PRO A 138 -16.30 -16.31 15.35
C PRO A 138 -17.35 -15.44 14.67
N VAL A 139 -17.60 -14.23 15.16
CA VAL A 139 -18.61 -13.31 14.63
C VAL A 139 -18.16 -12.77 13.29
N VAL A 140 -16.91 -12.38 13.20
CA VAL A 140 -16.32 -11.77 12.00
C VAL A 140 -16.01 -12.83 10.96
N LYS A 141 -15.44 -13.97 11.39
CA LYS A 141 -15.10 -15.10 10.53
C LYS A 141 -16.25 -15.48 9.59
N ASN A 142 -17.38 -15.83 10.15
CA ASN A 142 -18.52 -16.27 9.34
C ASN A 142 -19.08 -15.14 8.46
N SER A 143 -19.06 -13.92 8.95
CA SER A 143 -19.69 -12.79 8.27
C SER A 143 -18.84 -12.21 7.15
N ILE A 144 -17.53 -12.02 7.36
CA ILE A 144 -16.64 -11.54 6.31
C ILE A 144 -16.55 -12.57 5.20
N ILE A 145 -16.27 -13.83 5.53
CA ILE A 145 -16.06 -14.88 4.53
C ILE A 145 -17.33 -15.17 3.75
N SER A 146 -18.48 -15.31 4.44
CA SER A 146 -19.75 -15.64 3.77
C SER A 146 -20.29 -14.50 2.91
N ASN A 147 -19.91 -13.25 3.16
CA ASN A 147 -20.34 -12.09 2.38
C ASN A 147 -19.26 -11.56 1.43
N SER A 148 -18.08 -12.18 1.37
CA SER A 148 -17.05 -11.83 0.42
C SER A 148 -17.27 -12.52 -0.92
N ASP A 149 -17.54 -11.76 -1.96
CA ASP A 149 -17.68 -12.30 -3.33
C ASP A 149 -16.32 -12.66 -3.93
N ILE A 150 -15.24 -11.99 -3.50
CA ILE A 150 -13.90 -12.15 -4.03
C ILE A 150 -12.94 -12.37 -2.85
N ILE A 151 -12.08 -13.37 -3.01
CA ILE A 151 -10.99 -13.67 -2.08
C ILE A 151 -9.69 -13.65 -2.87
N CYS A 152 -8.73 -12.84 -2.43
CA CYS A 152 -7.40 -12.74 -3.01
C CYS A 152 -6.38 -13.33 -2.02
N LEU A 153 -5.59 -14.29 -2.45
CA LEU A 153 -4.52 -14.89 -1.64
C LEU A 153 -3.18 -14.66 -2.33
N LEU A 154 -2.25 -14.13 -1.57
CA LEU A 154 -0.84 -14.07 -1.95
C LEU A 154 -0.16 -15.38 -1.56
N ASP A 155 1.16 -15.46 -1.67
CA ASP A 155 1.95 -16.63 -1.34
C ASP A 155 1.64 -17.14 0.09
N GLN A 156 1.19 -18.37 0.16
CA GLN A 156 0.78 -19.07 1.39
C GLN A 156 1.78 -20.16 1.81
N SER A 157 2.97 -20.19 1.24
CA SER A 157 3.97 -21.24 1.50
C SER A 157 4.34 -21.37 2.98
N LYS A 158 4.25 -20.27 3.74
CA LYS A 158 4.54 -20.24 5.18
C LYS A 158 3.52 -20.99 6.04
N PHE A 159 2.33 -21.24 5.51
CA PHE A 159 1.19 -21.78 6.27
C PHE A 159 0.83 -23.22 5.86
N ILE A 160 1.73 -23.91 5.19
CA ILE A 160 1.49 -25.25 4.62
C ILE A 160 0.93 -26.24 5.67
N ASP A 161 1.47 -26.23 6.88
CA ASP A 161 1.11 -27.18 7.92
C ASP A 161 -0.32 -27.00 8.47
N LYS A 162 -0.83 -25.76 8.42
CA LYS A 162 -2.19 -25.41 8.89
C LYS A 162 -3.17 -25.14 7.74
N TYR A 163 -2.73 -25.35 6.52
CA TYR A 163 -3.47 -24.91 5.35
C TYR A 163 -4.83 -25.59 5.16
N GLN A 164 -4.99 -26.81 5.68
CA GLN A 164 -6.26 -27.54 5.57
C GLN A 164 -7.42 -26.80 6.27
N GLU A 165 -7.17 -26.14 7.40
CA GLU A 165 -8.19 -25.34 8.08
C GLU A 165 -8.60 -24.14 7.24
N ILE A 166 -7.60 -23.47 6.64
CA ILE A 166 -7.80 -22.34 5.73
C ILE A 166 -8.59 -22.79 4.49
N ALA A 167 -8.20 -23.91 3.91
CA ALA A 167 -8.84 -24.46 2.72
C ALA A 167 -10.32 -24.80 2.97
N ASN A 168 -10.61 -25.42 4.10
CA ASN A 168 -11.98 -25.74 4.50
C ASN A 168 -12.82 -24.46 4.72
N LEU A 169 -12.23 -23.48 5.40
CA LEU A 169 -12.88 -22.20 5.70
C LEU A 169 -13.24 -21.42 4.43
N LEU A 170 -12.32 -21.36 3.48
CA LEU A 170 -12.49 -20.67 2.22
C LEU A 170 -13.16 -21.52 1.13
N SER A 171 -13.56 -22.76 1.47
CA SER A 171 -14.11 -23.72 0.53
C SER A 171 -13.24 -23.88 -0.72
N LEU A 172 -11.95 -24.11 -0.53
CA LEU A 172 -10.99 -24.33 -1.61
C LEU A 172 -10.99 -25.78 -2.05
N THR A 173 -11.09 -25.99 -3.37
CA THR A 173 -10.92 -27.32 -3.96
C THR A 173 -9.45 -27.76 -3.89
N GLU A 174 -9.18 -29.05 -4.04
CA GLU A 174 -7.80 -29.56 -4.13
C GLU A 174 -7.01 -28.89 -5.27
N VAL A 175 -7.67 -28.59 -6.37
CA VAL A 175 -7.07 -27.88 -7.51
C VAL A 175 -6.67 -26.45 -7.09
N ASN A 176 -7.56 -25.74 -6.40
CA ASN A 176 -7.25 -24.38 -5.90
C ASN A 176 -6.07 -24.41 -4.93
N GLN A 177 -6.04 -25.38 -4.02
CA GLN A 177 -4.92 -25.52 -3.06
C GLN A 177 -3.59 -25.72 -3.80
N LYS A 178 -3.54 -26.62 -4.79
CA LYS A 178 -2.34 -26.82 -5.60
C LYS A 178 -1.93 -25.55 -6.36
N GLN A 179 -2.87 -24.80 -6.93
CA GLN A 179 -2.60 -23.55 -7.59
C GLN A 179 -2.01 -22.48 -6.65
N ILE A 180 -2.53 -22.37 -5.43
CA ILE A 180 -2.06 -21.39 -4.46
C ILE A 180 -0.60 -21.64 -4.07
N PHE A 181 -0.19 -22.89 -3.95
CA PHE A 181 1.20 -23.23 -3.66
C PHE A 181 2.16 -23.09 -4.84
N THR A 182 1.66 -22.78 -6.05
CA THR A 182 2.51 -22.42 -7.19
C THR A 182 2.79 -20.91 -7.30
N ILE A 183 2.14 -20.10 -6.48
CA ILE A 183 2.31 -18.64 -6.49
C ILE A 183 3.78 -18.28 -6.30
N ASN A 184 4.32 -17.46 -7.20
CA ASN A 184 5.70 -16.99 -7.22
C ASN A 184 6.78 -18.09 -7.32
N GLN A 185 6.40 -19.34 -7.61
CA GLN A 185 7.35 -20.45 -7.79
C GLN A 185 7.94 -20.51 -9.21
N LEU A 186 7.29 -19.85 -10.18
CA LEU A 186 7.77 -19.84 -11.56
C LEU A 186 8.90 -18.81 -11.72
N PRO A 187 10.04 -19.20 -12.31
CA PRO A 187 11.08 -18.23 -12.62
C PRO A 187 10.55 -17.22 -13.65
N ASN A 188 10.87 -15.94 -13.43
CA ASN A 188 10.60 -14.92 -14.44
C ASN A 188 11.33 -15.28 -15.74
N LYS A 189 10.60 -15.29 -16.85
CA LYS A 189 11.21 -15.53 -18.17
C LYS A 189 12.16 -14.36 -18.48
N GLU A 190 13.26 -14.69 -19.17
CA GLU A 190 14.16 -13.67 -19.70
C GLU A 190 13.38 -12.64 -20.53
N ASN A 191 13.72 -11.37 -20.36
CA ASN A 191 13.10 -10.21 -21.02
C ASN A 191 11.66 -9.86 -20.63
N ARG A 192 11.13 -10.41 -19.52
CA ARG A 192 9.88 -9.92 -18.92
C ARG A 192 10.16 -9.07 -17.68
N ASN A 193 9.32 -8.07 -17.45
CA ASN A 193 9.32 -7.38 -16.17
C ASN A 193 9.01 -8.36 -15.03
N ARG A 194 9.54 -8.08 -13.85
CA ARG A 194 9.21 -8.86 -12.66
C ARG A 194 7.71 -8.73 -12.38
N PHE A 195 7.03 -9.85 -12.21
CA PHE A 195 5.64 -9.87 -11.81
C PHE A 195 5.49 -10.70 -10.54
N ASN A 196 4.48 -10.38 -9.76
CA ASN A 196 4.03 -11.20 -8.64
C ASN A 196 2.73 -11.88 -9.04
N GLU A 197 2.49 -13.02 -8.45
CA GLU A 197 1.27 -13.77 -8.70
C GLU A 197 0.31 -13.64 -7.53
N VAL A 198 -0.98 -13.66 -7.83
CA VAL A 198 -2.07 -13.65 -6.88
C VAL A 198 -3.11 -14.69 -7.27
N PHE A 199 -3.57 -15.47 -6.31
CA PHE A 199 -4.74 -16.31 -6.51
C PHE A 199 -6.00 -15.51 -6.23
N ILE A 200 -6.93 -15.49 -7.18
CA ILE A 200 -8.21 -14.81 -7.04
C ILE A 200 -9.33 -15.84 -7.17
N LYS A 201 -10.16 -15.94 -6.12
CA LYS A 201 -11.35 -16.78 -6.09
C LYS A 201 -12.60 -15.92 -6.15
N ARG A 202 -13.53 -16.29 -7.02
CA ARG A 202 -14.88 -15.74 -7.09
C ARG A 202 -15.90 -16.87 -7.18
N GLY A 203 -16.71 -17.01 -6.15
CA GLY A 203 -17.62 -18.16 -6.04
C GLY A 203 -16.85 -19.48 -6.07
N ASN A 204 -17.16 -20.37 -7.01
CA ASN A 204 -16.48 -21.67 -7.16
C ASN A 204 -15.26 -21.62 -8.09
N TYR A 205 -14.98 -20.50 -8.74
CA TYR A 205 -13.86 -20.35 -9.66
C TYR A 205 -12.70 -19.68 -8.97
N GLY A 206 -11.51 -20.24 -9.14
CA GLY A 206 -10.27 -19.68 -8.65
C GLY A 206 -9.14 -19.91 -9.64
N ASN A 207 -8.31 -18.90 -9.86
CA ASN A 207 -7.12 -18.99 -10.72
C ASN A 207 -6.01 -18.11 -10.18
N VAL A 208 -4.79 -18.44 -10.59
CA VAL A 208 -3.60 -17.61 -10.34
C VAL A 208 -3.42 -16.63 -11.51
N PHE A 209 -3.19 -15.37 -11.17
CA PHE A 209 -2.98 -14.28 -12.10
C PHE A 209 -1.63 -13.63 -11.83
N GLY A 210 -0.88 -13.35 -12.89
CA GLY A 210 0.33 -12.53 -12.81
C GLY A 210 -0.04 -11.05 -12.77
N VAL A 211 0.53 -10.33 -11.81
CA VAL A 211 0.39 -8.89 -11.66
C VAL A 211 1.69 -8.24 -12.05
N GLU A 212 1.69 -7.57 -13.19
CA GLU A 212 2.82 -6.82 -13.70
C GLU A 212 2.55 -5.33 -13.51
N VAL A 213 3.55 -4.62 -12.98
CA VAL A 213 3.47 -3.18 -12.75
C VAL A 213 4.56 -2.47 -13.55
N SER A 214 4.29 -1.23 -13.97
CA SER A 214 5.30 -0.39 -14.60
C SER A 214 6.40 -0.03 -13.61
N LEU A 215 7.58 0.37 -14.11
CA LEU A 215 8.66 0.87 -13.23
C LEU A 215 8.21 2.09 -12.43
N HIS A 216 7.35 2.96 -12.98
CA HIS A 216 6.81 4.11 -12.29
C HIS A 216 5.95 3.67 -11.09
N GLU A 217 5.04 2.73 -11.29
CA GLU A 217 4.23 2.18 -10.19
C GLU A 217 5.10 1.46 -9.17
N TYR A 218 6.07 0.65 -9.64
CA TYR A 218 6.98 -0.07 -8.76
C TYR A 218 7.72 0.89 -7.81
N PHE A 219 8.41 1.89 -8.34
CA PHE A 219 9.20 2.82 -7.53
C PHE A 219 8.35 3.86 -6.78
N THR A 220 7.10 4.07 -7.18
CA THR A 220 6.15 4.89 -6.41
C THR A 220 5.71 4.18 -5.13
N PHE A 221 5.45 2.87 -5.21
CA PHE A 221 4.82 2.11 -4.13
C PHE A 221 5.77 1.15 -3.40
N THR A 222 7.05 1.10 -3.78
CA THR A 222 8.03 0.29 -3.06
C THR A 222 8.09 0.68 -1.58
N THR A 223 8.23 -0.33 -0.71
CA THR A 223 8.45 -0.13 0.73
C THR A 223 9.90 -0.28 1.12
N GLU A 224 10.74 -0.75 0.19
CA GLU A 224 12.17 -0.94 0.43
C GLU A 224 12.87 0.41 0.62
N ARG A 225 13.47 0.59 1.79
CA ARG A 225 14.11 1.86 2.16
C ARG A 225 15.14 2.32 1.15
N ILE A 226 16.00 1.40 0.71
CA ILE A 226 17.08 1.70 -0.23
C ILE A 226 16.55 2.21 -1.59
N GLU A 227 15.39 1.70 -2.05
CA GLU A 227 14.76 2.13 -3.28
C GLU A 227 14.09 3.50 -3.10
N LYS A 228 13.43 3.71 -1.94
CA LYS A 228 12.85 5.01 -1.58
C LYS A 228 13.90 6.11 -1.51
N ASP A 229 15.04 5.83 -0.87
CA ASP A 229 16.13 6.78 -0.73
C ASP A 229 16.68 7.16 -2.11
N ALA A 230 16.88 6.20 -3.02
CA ALA A 230 17.35 6.45 -4.37
C ALA A 230 16.42 7.38 -5.17
N VAL A 231 15.10 7.14 -5.13
CA VAL A 231 14.10 8.02 -5.77
C VAL A 231 14.02 9.36 -5.03
N GLY A 232 14.19 9.36 -3.70
CA GLY A 232 14.21 10.55 -2.87
C GLY A 232 15.31 11.54 -3.26
N TYR A 233 16.50 11.07 -3.59
CA TYR A 233 17.57 11.93 -4.09
C TYR A 233 17.17 12.62 -5.40
N TYR A 234 16.56 11.91 -6.33
CA TYR A 234 16.08 12.50 -7.56
C TYR A 234 14.94 13.50 -7.32
N HIS A 235 14.06 13.25 -6.36
CA HIS A 235 13.05 14.23 -5.93
C HIS A 235 13.71 15.54 -5.47
N ILE A 236 14.77 15.46 -4.66
CA ILE A 236 15.51 16.63 -4.16
C ILE A 236 16.18 17.38 -5.31
N ILE A 237 16.82 16.67 -6.23
CA ILE A 237 17.52 17.23 -7.39
C ILE A 237 16.56 17.96 -8.34
N TYR A 238 15.42 17.36 -8.65
CA TYR A 238 14.48 17.87 -9.65
C TYR A 238 13.30 18.66 -9.07
N GLY A 239 13.21 18.81 -7.75
CA GLY A 239 12.24 19.66 -7.05
C GLY A 239 10.80 19.11 -6.98
N SER A 240 10.48 18.02 -7.67
CA SER A 240 9.19 17.34 -7.56
C SER A 240 9.35 15.82 -7.60
N PHE A 241 8.46 15.10 -6.91
CA PHE A 241 8.49 13.63 -6.92
C PHE A 241 8.29 13.06 -8.33
N GLN A 242 7.31 13.58 -9.08
CA GLN A 242 7.01 13.08 -10.42
C GLN A 242 8.19 13.28 -11.37
N THR A 243 8.73 14.49 -11.44
CA THR A 243 9.89 14.79 -12.30
C THR A 243 11.12 14.01 -11.88
N GLY A 244 11.35 13.87 -10.58
CA GLY A 244 12.44 13.05 -10.04
C GLY A 244 12.31 11.59 -10.44
N LEU A 245 11.14 11.00 -10.28
CA LEU A 245 10.86 9.62 -10.65
C LEU A 245 11.02 9.38 -12.17
N ASP A 246 10.53 10.30 -12.99
CA ASP A 246 10.66 10.20 -14.45
C ASP A 246 12.13 10.18 -14.87
N ASN A 247 12.94 11.10 -14.31
CA ASN A 247 14.37 11.16 -14.59
C ASN A 247 15.13 9.95 -14.02
N PHE A 248 14.78 9.47 -12.83
CA PHE A 248 15.34 8.25 -12.26
C PHE A 248 15.15 7.05 -13.19
N ILE A 249 13.96 6.90 -13.76
CA ILE A 249 13.63 5.78 -14.67
C ILE A 249 14.33 5.95 -16.03
N ILE A 250 14.44 7.17 -16.54
CA ILE A 250 15.19 7.47 -17.76
C ILE A 250 16.66 7.08 -17.56
N ASP A 251 17.27 7.48 -16.44
CA ASP A 251 18.65 7.21 -16.11
C ASP A 251 18.90 5.71 -15.84
N LEU A 252 17.98 5.02 -15.16
CA LEU A 252 17.99 3.56 -14.99
C LEU A 252 18.07 2.86 -16.36
N LYS A 253 17.16 3.21 -17.28
CA LYS A 253 17.16 2.62 -18.64
C LYS A 253 18.43 2.95 -19.41
N SER A 254 18.93 4.16 -19.27
CA SER A 254 20.15 4.63 -19.94
C SER A 254 21.43 3.96 -19.39
N SER A 255 21.44 3.62 -18.11
CA SER A 255 22.55 2.91 -17.46
C SER A 255 22.71 1.46 -17.93
N LYS A 256 21.65 0.83 -18.48
CA LYS A 256 21.57 -0.57 -18.84
C LYS A 256 21.82 -1.55 -17.68
N LEU A 257 21.76 -1.09 -16.46
CA LEU A 257 21.88 -1.90 -15.26
C LEU A 257 20.53 -2.54 -14.86
N LYS A 258 20.62 -3.58 -14.04
CA LYS A 258 19.43 -4.11 -13.34
C LYS A 258 18.97 -3.11 -12.27
N ASN A 259 17.68 -3.13 -11.96
CA ASN A 259 17.08 -2.18 -11.02
C ASN A 259 17.88 -2.05 -9.70
N MET A 260 18.20 -3.19 -9.07
CA MET A 260 18.92 -3.18 -7.79
C MET A 260 20.36 -2.65 -7.91
N ASP A 261 21.07 -3.01 -8.98
CA ASP A 261 22.43 -2.53 -9.22
C ASP A 261 22.44 -1.01 -9.43
N TRP A 262 21.42 -0.48 -10.13
CA TRP A 262 21.26 0.96 -10.30
C TRP A 262 20.96 1.65 -8.98
N VAL A 263 19.99 1.14 -8.20
CA VAL A 263 19.61 1.66 -6.88
C VAL A 263 20.82 1.72 -5.95
N LEU A 264 21.65 0.68 -5.91
CA LEU A 264 22.86 0.66 -5.09
C LEU A 264 23.86 1.74 -5.50
N GLN A 265 24.06 1.94 -6.82
CA GLN A 265 24.99 2.96 -7.32
C GLN A 265 24.48 4.37 -7.04
N VAL A 266 23.19 4.62 -7.24
CA VAL A 266 22.56 5.90 -6.91
C VAL A 266 22.73 6.22 -5.43
N ASN A 267 22.41 5.29 -4.54
CA ASN A 267 22.55 5.50 -3.10
C ASN A 267 23.99 5.77 -2.69
N LYS A 268 24.94 5.02 -3.25
CA LYS A 268 26.36 5.20 -2.92
C LYS A 268 26.90 6.57 -3.35
N VAL A 269 26.50 7.03 -4.53
CA VAL A 269 27.03 8.29 -5.10
C VAL A 269 26.25 9.50 -4.61
N LEU A 270 24.92 9.47 -4.74
CA LEU A 270 24.09 10.62 -4.35
C LEU A 270 23.90 10.73 -2.84
N GLY A 271 24.00 9.62 -2.10
CA GLY A 271 24.04 9.64 -0.64
C GLY A 271 25.20 10.47 -0.12
N TYR A 272 26.40 10.32 -0.70
CA TYR A 272 27.54 11.17 -0.36
C TYR A 272 27.23 12.67 -0.57
N HIS A 273 26.60 13.04 -1.69
CA HIS A 273 26.20 14.43 -1.96
C HIS A 273 25.04 14.90 -1.06
N SER A 274 24.23 14.00 -0.56
CA SER A 274 23.22 14.33 0.45
C SER A 274 23.86 14.68 1.79
N ASP A 275 24.90 13.93 2.18
CA ASP A 275 25.58 14.10 3.46
C ASP A 275 26.44 15.40 3.49
N ASP A 276 27.04 15.78 2.36
CA ASP A 276 27.83 17.02 2.25
C ASP A 276 26.98 18.25 1.89
N GLY A 277 25.68 18.08 1.67
CA GLY A 277 24.74 19.15 1.36
C GLY A 277 24.76 19.64 -0.10
N SER A 278 25.57 19.04 -0.97
CA SER A 278 25.73 19.45 -2.38
C SER A 278 24.69 18.87 -3.33
N LEU A 279 23.78 18.01 -2.83
CA LEU A 279 22.83 17.26 -3.66
C LEU A 279 21.94 18.16 -4.54
N LYS A 280 21.47 19.28 -4.01
CA LYS A 280 20.60 20.21 -4.77
C LYS A 280 21.31 20.87 -5.94
N ASP A 281 22.61 21.03 -5.81
CA ASP A 281 23.46 21.70 -6.81
C ASP A 281 24.15 20.72 -7.75
N ILE A 282 23.85 19.43 -7.63
CA ILE A 282 24.55 18.36 -8.36
C ILE A 282 24.52 18.58 -9.88
N LEU A 283 23.40 19.04 -10.44
CA LEU A 283 23.28 19.32 -11.87
C LEU A 283 24.22 20.46 -12.33
N ASN A 284 24.47 21.46 -11.48
CA ASN A 284 25.43 22.52 -11.74
C ASN A 284 26.87 21.99 -11.65
N ILE A 285 27.13 21.08 -10.69
CA ILE A 285 28.45 20.48 -10.46
C ILE A 285 28.88 19.61 -11.66
N ILE A 286 27.95 18.81 -12.19
CA ILE A 286 28.23 17.90 -13.32
C ILE A 286 28.18 18.62 -14.69
N GLY A 287 27.59 19.81 -14.78
CA GLY A 287 27.49 20.59 -16.02
C GLY A 287 26.69 19.87 -17.10
N GLU A 288 27.26 19.73 -18.29
CA GLU A 288 26.60 19.08 -19.43
C GLU A 288 26.61 17.53 -19.38
N GLN A 289 27.33 16.95 -18.41
CA GLN A 289 27.37 15.48 -18.27
C GLN A 289 26.03 14.96 -17.79
N PRO A 290 25.43 13.94 -18.46
CA PRO A 290 24.22 13.28 -17.96
C PRO A 290 24.42 12.67 -16.58
N LEU A 291 23.44 12.82 -15.68
CA LEU A 291 23.54 12.38 -14.29
C LEU A 291 23.85 10.88 -14.18
N TYR A 292 23.25 10.03 -15.01
CA TYR A 292 23.54 8.59 -14.99
C TYR A 292 25.02 8.29 -15.30
N LYS A 293 25.63 9.00 -16.25
CA LYS A 293 27.07 8.82 -16.55
C LYS A 293 27.94 9.23 -15.38
N TYR A 294 27.64 10.37 -14.77
CA TYR A 294 28.35 10.80 -13.56
C TYR A 294 28.27 9.74 -12.46
N ILE A 295 27.08 9.20 -12.20
CA ILE A 295 26.87 8.16 -11.18
C ILE A 295 27.72 6.92 -11.48
N LEU A 296 27.69 6.42 -12.74
CA LEU A 296 28.46 5.26 -13.16
C LEU A 296 29.96 5.46 -12.97
N ASP A 297 30.50 6.61 -13.41
CA ASP A 297 31.91 6.92 -13.35
C ASP A 297 32.39 7.12 -11.91
N LYS A 298 31.62 7.85 -11.11
CA LYS A 298 31.94 8.10 -9.70
C LYS A 298 31.87 6.81 -8.88
N TYR A 299 30.89 5.95 -9.14
CA TYR A 299 30.77 4.66 -8.46
C TYR A 299 31.99 3.77 -8.71
N LYS A 300 32.46 3.67 -9.97
CA LYS A 300 33.68 2.94 -10.32
C LYS A 300 34.89 3.49 -9.57
N TRP A 301 35.00 4.81 -9.48
CA TRP A 301 36.11 5.45 -8.76
C TRP A 301 36.09 5.15 -7.25
N ILE A 302 34.87 5.14 -6.63
CA ILE A 302 34.69 4.82 -5.20
C ILE A 302 35.01 3.34 -4.92
N THR A 303 34.68 2.42 -5.82
CA THR A 303 34.82 0.97 -5.60
C THR A 303 36.21 0.43 -5.94
N ASN A 304 37.01 1.18 -6.72
CA ASN A 304 38.38 0.80 -7.08
C ASN A 304 39.45 1.39 -6.13
N ARG A 305 39.04 2.04 -5.06
CA ARG A 305 39.89 2.49 -3.95
C ARG A 305 39.77 1.60 -2.74
#